data_b23e29b9e0fa6324eaae547d777c26f0
#
_entry.id   b23e29b9e0fa6324eaae547d777c26f0
#
_cell.length_a   1.000
_cell.length_b   1.000
_cell.length_c   1.000
_cell.angle_alpha   90.00
_cell.angle_beta   90.00
_cell.angle_gamma   90.00
#
_symmetry.space_group_name_H-M   'P 1'
#
loop_
_entity.id
_entity.type
_entity.pdbx_description
1 polymer ?
#
loop_
_entity_poly.entity_id
_entity_poly.type
_entity_poly.pdbx_seq_one_letter_code
_entity_poly.pdbx_strand_id
1 'polypeptide(L)'
;CGQXTSITTFAAFLCDKIAPALRCAVYERAAKAIAEDMQGKFPDFQSNRANLEVCILRYLAEQENFEYFKDYLNCPKTFFQSYIEKQVQSYCLDGSRRLEKFLDSSLNLLYQNILSAVSLSTQIVKDRKDREDKVSLWLDEFCRELTEVINLPRSDLKGIEHQEVTDIEFLSSATAEALDGLRNRLMEEFADANLSSFSRQPHTILVEHFSGCWEQCPFCGAVCTNTMQDHDGDHQLVFHRPRALVGTKWNETDQMVIDIYQMVIDICSSLVASDVLFRVGDSEWIPYKKYRDAGPRFSTWNILPDSSMQSYWKWFVSHFRTQLEALYDGKFEGKGEIPEAWQRVTKQQALSELDK
;
A
#
# COMPACT_ATOMS: atom_id res chain seq x y z
N CYS A 1 -45.60 -32.61 6.27
CA CYS A 1 -45.07 -31.81 7.39
C CYS A 1 -43.61 -32.11 7.68
N GLY A 2 -43.19 -33.41 7.58
CA GLY A 2 -41.82 -33.80 7.88
C GLY A 2 -40.79 -33.17 6.98
N GLN A 3 -41.10 -33.06 5.68
CA GLN A 3 -40.16 -32.41 4.72
C GLN A 3 -40.01 -30.91 4.90
N UNK A 4 -40.81 -30.33 5.22
CA UNK A 4 -40.86 -29.08 5.45
C UNK A 4 -40.00 -28.68 6.44
N THR A 5 -40.07 -29.35 7.46
CA THR A 5 -39.18 -29.10 8.58
C THR A 5 -37.73 -29.45 8.23
N SER A 6 -37.55 -30.60 7.57
CA SER A 6 -36.23 -31.06 7.14
C SER A 6 -35.55 -30.05 6.19
N ILE A 7 -36.31 -29.54 5.25
CA ILE A 7 -35.82 -28.59 4.27
C ILE A 7 -35.46 -27.25 4.95
N THR A 8 -36.31 -26.82 5.88
CA THR A 8 -36.04 -25.60 6.63
C THR A 8 -34.74 -25.72 7.45
N THR A 9 -34.55 -26.87 8.09
CA THR A 9 -33.34 -27.15 8.85
C THR A 9 -32.12 -27.18 7.93
N PHE A 10 -32.24 -27.79 6.76
CA PHE A 10 -31.21 -27.85 5.76
C PHE A 10 -30.80 -26.43 5.35
N ALA A 11 -31.80 -25.62 4.99
CA ALA A 11 -31.52 -24.24 4.55
C ALA A 11 -30.84 -23.41 5.65
N ALA A 12 -31.31 -23.58 6.88
CA ALA A 12 -30.69 -22.85 8.00
C ALA A 12 -29.25 -23.28 8.23
N PHE A 13 -28.98 -24.60 8.20
CA PHE A 13 -27.62 -25.10 8.36
C PHE A 13 -26.70 -24.58 7.25
N LEU A 14 -27.18 -24.66 6.02
CA LEU A 14 -26.41 -24.20 4.87
C LEU A 14 -26.06 -22.70 5.01
N CYS A 15 -27.03 -21.87 5.40
CA CYS A 15 -26.80 -20.46 5.60
C CYS A 15 -25.82 -20.20 6.73
N ASP A 16 -25.87 -21.00 7.80
CA ASP A 16 -24.92 -20.86 8.90
C ASP A 16 -23.49 -21.11 8.41
N LYS A 17 -23.31 -22.02 7.46
CA LYS A 17 -21.99 -22.30 6.89
C LYS A 17 -21.57 -21.26 5.86
N ILE A 18 -22.53 -20.74 5.11
CA ILE A 18 -22.27 -19.73 4.10
C ILE A 18 -21.89 -18.39 4.76
N ALA A 19 -22.50 -18.03 5.88
CA ALA A 19 -22.39 -16.70 6.46
C ALA A 19 -20.94 -16.25 6.68
N PRO A 20 -20.10 -17.03 7.39
CA PRO A 20 -18.70 -16.55 7.58
C PRO A 20 -17.93 -16.50 6.26
N ALA A 21 -18.16 -17.44 5.35
CA ALA A 21 -17.48 -17.43 4.05
C ALA A 21 -17.89 -16.22 3.22
N LEU A 22 -19.19 -15.92 3.23
CA LEU A 22 -19.70 -14.76 2.49
C LEU A 22 -19.19 -13.46 3.11
N ARG A 23 -19.21 -13.35 4.43
CA ARG A 23 -18.70 -12.16 5.11
C ARG A 23 -17.24 -11.91 4.73
N CYS A 24 -16.42 -12.95 4.78
CA CYS A 24 -15.01 -12.85 4.43
C CYS A 24 -14.84 -12.40 2.98
N ALA A 25 -15.60 -13.00 2.06
CA ALA A 25 -15.50 -12.65 0.64
C ALA A 25 -15.94 -11.21 0.37
N VAL A 26 -16.95 -10.73 1.12
CA VAL A 26 -17.42 -9.35 0.96
C VAL A 26 -16.30 -8.37 1.35
N TYR A 27 -15.67 -8.61 2.50
CA TYR A 27 -14.58 -7.71 2.93
C TYR A 27 -13.42 -7.74 1.96
N GLU A 28 -13.04 -8.92 1.47
CA GLU A 28 -11.96 -9.02 0.50
C GLU A 28 -12.27 -8.27 -0.79
N ARG A 29 -13.48 -8.46 -1.29
CA ARG A 29 -13.87 -7.79 -2.53
C ARG A 29 -13.99 -6.29 -2.34
N ALA A 30 -14.57 -5.85 -1.23
CA ALA A 30 -14.72 -4.42 -0.94
C ALA A 30 -13.35 -3.74 -0.81
N ALA A 31 -12.40 -4.41 -0.15
CA ALA A 31 -11.05 -3.83 -0.02
C ALA A 31 -10.41 -3.60 -1.37
N LYS A 32 -10.52 -4.59 -2.27
CA LYS A 32 -10.00 -4.44 -3.63
C LYS A 32 -10.72 -3.34 -4.39
N ALA A 33 -12.05 -3.26 -4.25
CA ALA A 33 -12.84 -2.26 -4.93
C ALA A 33 -12.49 -0.85 -4.48
N ILE A 34 -12.26 -0.67 -3.18
CA ILE A 34 -11.85 0.64 -2.64
C ILE A 34 -10.49 1.03 -3.21
N ALA A 35 -9.53 0.10 -3.21
CA ALA A 35 -8.19 0.38 -3.72
C ALA A 35 -8.25 0.76 -5.21
N GLU A 36 -9.01 0.02 -6.00
CA GLU A 36 -9.15 0.30 -7.43
C GLU A 36 -9.82 1.64 -7.67
N ASP A 37 -10.84 1.96 -6.88
CA ASP A 37 -11.54 3.24 -7.01
C ASP A 37 -10.61 4.40 -6.72
N MET A 38 -9.79 4.28 -5.68
CA MET A 38 -8.84 5.32 -5.33
C MET A 38 -7.76 5.47 -6.39
N GLN A 39 -7.30 4.35 -6.97
CA GLN A 39 -6.33 4.43 -8.06
C GLN A 39 -6.89 5.16 -9.27
N GLY A 40 -8.20 5.04 -9.50
CA GLY A 40 -8.83 5.73 -10.62
C GLY A 40 -9.12 7.20 -10.37
N LYS A 41 -9.28 7.59 -9.11
CA LYS A 41 -9.75 8.94 -8.77
C LYS A 41 -8.68 9.86 -8.20
N PHE A 42 -7.67 9.32 -7.52
CA PHE A 42 -6.66 10.11 -6.83
C PHE A 42 -5.42 10.25 -7.69
N PRO A 43 -4.94 11.47 -7.96
CA PRO A 43 -3.66 11.63 -8.68
C PRO A 43 -2.51 10.93 -7.99
N ASP A 44 -2.53 10.89 -6.64
CA ASP A 44 -1.49 10.25 -5.83
C ASP A 44 -1.26 8.80 -6.23
N PHE A 45 -2.32 8.08 -6.58
CA PHE A 45 -2.26 6.64 -6.79
C PHE A 45 -2.30 6.23 -8.25
N GLN A 46 -2.20 7.19 -9.15
CA GLN A 46 -2.09 6.90 -10.57
C GLN A 46 -0.63 6.70 -10.92
N SER A 47 -0.36 5.82 -11.88
CA SER A 47 0.98 5.57 -12.36
C SER A 47 1.80 4.78 -11.32
N ASN A 48 2.99 5.26 -10.93
CA ASN A 48 3.94 4.47 -10.18
C ASN A 48 4.36 5.17 -8.88
N ARG A 49 5.33 4.55 -8.18
CA ARG A 49 5.81 5.08 -6.91
C ARG A 49 6.47 6.46 -7.06
N ALA A 50 7.10 6.71 -8.21
CA ALA A 50 7.72 8.01 -8.44
C ALA A 50 6.68 9.12 -8.43
N ASN A 51 5.51 8.86 -9.03
CA ASN A 51 4.41 9.82 -9.00
C ASN A 51 3.90 10.03 -7.58
N LEU A 52 3.76 8.95 -6.82
CA LEU A 52 3.34 9.05 -5.42
C LEU A 52 4.33 9.88 -4.63
N GLU A 53 5.63 9.69 -4.87
CA GLU A 53 6.65 10.48 -4.15
C GLU A 53 6.53 11.96 -4.47
N VAL A 54 6.24 12.31 -5.73
CA VAL A 54 6.01 13.71 -6.09
C VAL A 54 4.84 14.28 -5.28
N CYS A 55 3.75 13.53 -5.17
CA CYS A 55 2.60 13.98 -4.39
C CYS A 55 2.93 14.13 -2.91
N ILE A 56 3.74 13.23 -2.38
CA ILE A 56 4.19 13.31 -0.98
C ILE A 56 5.07 14.55 -0.78
N LEU A 57 6.00 14.81 -1.69
CA LEU A 57 6.85 16.00 -1.59
C LEU A 57 6.02 17.29 -1.64
N ARG A 58 4.99 17.31 -2.49
CA ARG A 58 4.07 18.44 -2.54
C ARG A 58 3.33 18.61 -1.22
N TYR A 59 2.83 17.51 -0.67
CA TYR A 59 2.16 17.53 0.63
C TYR A 59 3.08 18.06 1.73
N LEU A 60 4.32 17.57 1.77
CA LEU A 60 5.28 18.00 2.78
C LEU A 60 5.57 19.49 2.69
N ALA A 61 5.73 20.01 1.47
CA ALA A 61 5.99 21.43 1.27
C ALA A 61 4.80 22.27 1.73
N GLU A 62 3.59 21.81 1.45
CA GLU A 62 2.38 22.53 1.82
C GLU A 62 2.16 22.54 3.33
N GLN A 63 2.50 21.45 4.01
CA GLN A 63 2.37 21.37 5.47
C GLN A 63 3.43 22.20 6.18
N GLU A 64 4.62 22.31 5.62
CA GLU A 64 5.76 23.03 6.19
C GLU A 64 6.05 22.61 7.63
N ASN A 65 5.94 21.31 7.89
CA ASN A 65 6.19 20.75 9.21
C ASN A 65 7.51 19.97 9.17
N PHE A 66 8.54 20.50 9.84
CA PHE A 66 9.87 19.91 9.78
C PHE A 66 9.88 18.47 10.30
N GLU A 67 9.07 18.17 11.31
CA GLU A 67 9.01 16.81 11.85
C GLU A 67 8.52 15.81 10.80
N TYR A 68 7.59 16.20 9.96
CA TYR A 68 7.13 15.34 8.87
C TYR A 68 8.25 15.09 7.87
N PHE A 69 9.02 16.12 7.56
CA PHE A 69 10.17 15.94 6.67
C PHE A 69 11.19 14.98 7.27
N LYS A 70 11.45 15.10 8.57
CA LYS A 70 12.38 14.19 9.25
C LYS A 70 11.92 12.74 9.11
N ASP A 71 10.63 12.49 9.33
CA ASP A 71 10.08 11.14 9.22
C ASP A 71 10.27 10.61 7.79
N TYR A 72 9.97 11.44 6.80
CA TYR A 72 10.10 11.05 5.41
C TYR A 72 11.56 10.76 5.04
N LEU A 73 12.48 11.62 5.49
CA LEU A 73 13.89 11.46 5.13
C LEU A 73 14.52 10.24 5.82
N ASN A 74 14.16 10.00 7.07
CA ASN A 74 14.77 8.93 7.85
C ASN A 74 14.15 7.57 7.59
N CYS A 75 12.83 7.51 7.40
CA CYS A 75 12.10 6.26 7.24
C CYS A 75 11.10 6.38 6.10
N PRO A 76 11.60 6.48 4.86
CA PRO A 76 10.68 6.73 3.73
C PRO A 76 9.64 5.64 3.52
N LYS A 77 10.01 4.36 3.70
CA LYS A 77 9.04 3.28 3.53
C LYS A 77 7.87 3.43 4.49
N THR A 78 8.17 3.64 5.75
CA THR A 78 7.14 3.82 6.77
C THR A 78 6.30 5.06 6.49
N PHE A 79 6.94 6.14 6.04
CA PHE A 79 6.22 7.37 5.72
C PHE A 79 5.24 7.16 4.56
N PHE A 80 5.68 6.49 3.50
CA PHE A 80 4.80 6.19 2.37
C PHE A 80 3.60 5.37 2.83
N GLN A 81 3.83 4.34 3.66
CA GLN A 81 2.75 3.49 4.16
C GLN A 81 1.75 4.29 4.99
N SER A 82 2.25 5.14 5.88
CA SER A 82 1.40 6.01 6.70
C SER A 82 0.59 6.97 5.85
N TYR A 83 1.23 7.56 4.86
CA TYR A 83 0.57 8.50 3.96
C TYR A 83 -0.59 7.82 3.23
N ILE A 84 -0.33 6.64 2.68
CA ILE A 84 -1.37 5.88 1.98
C ILE A 84 -2.52 5.55 2.93
N GLU A 85 -2.18 5.08 4.14
CA GLU A 85 -3.21 4.70 5.11
C GLU A 85 -4.10 5.88 5.46
N LYS A 86 -3.50 7.06 5.66
CA LYS A 86 -4.28 8.26 5.99
C LYS A 86 -5.19 8.67 4.85
N GLN A 87 -4.72 8.52 3.60
CA GLN A 87 -5.56 8.83 2.44
C GLN A 87 -6.76 7.89 2.38
N VAL A 88 -6.54 6.61 2.65
CA VAL A 88 -7.64 5.64 2.66
C VAL A 88 -8.62 5.94 3.77
N GLN A 89 -8.13 6.25 4.96
CA GLN A 89 -9.00 6.58 6.09
C GLN A 89 -9.87 7.80 5.77
N SER A 90 -9.24 8.83 5.22
CA SER A 90 -9.97 10.04 4.87
C SER A 90 -11.04 9.78 3.82
N TYR A 91 -10.71 8.95 2.82
CA TYR A 91 -11.65 8.63 1.76
C TYR A 91 -12.84 7.82 2.26
N CYS A 92 -12.57 6.82 3.09
CA CYS A 92 -13.61 5.90 3.56
C CYS A 92 -14.47 6.51 4.67
N LEU A 93 -13.92 7.42 5.46
CA LEU A 93 -14.57 7.91 6.67
C LEU A 93 -14.90 9.41 6.61
N ASP A 94 -15.18 9.90 5.41
CA ASP A 94 -15.45 11.32 5.20
C ASP A 94 -16.91 11.72 5.48
N GLY A 95 -17.69 10.80 6.04
CA GLY A 95 -19.10 11.07 6.36
C GLY A 95 -20.08 10.73 5.25
N SER A 96 -19.58 10.30 4.11
CA SER A 96 -20.44 9.93 2.97
C SER A 96 -20.96 8.50 3.04
N ARG A 97 -20.61 7.76 4.08
CA ARG A 97 -20.94 6.34 4.24
C ARG A 97 -20.41 5.49 3.07
N ARG A 98 -19.24 5.89 2.57
CA ARG A 98 -18.65 5.23 1.41
C ARG A 98 -18.28 3.78 1.71
N LEU A 99 -17.77 3.53 2.92
CA LEU A 99 -17.38 2.19 3.32
C LEU A 99 -18.58 1.24 3.28
N GLU A 100 -19.71 1.67 3.85
CA GLU A 100 -20.93 0.87 3.83
C GLU A 100 -21.38 0.61 2.39
N LYS A 101 -21.29 1.61 1.53
CA LYS A 101 -21.71 1.45 0.14
C LYS A 101 -20.86 0.42 -0.59
N PHE A 102 -19.54 0.42 -0.37
CA PHE A 102 -18.68 -0.58 -0.98
C PHE A 102 -18.98 -1.98 -0.47
N LEU A 103 -19.24 -2.12 0.83
CA LEU A 103 -19.58 -3.41 1.41
C LEU A 103 -20.91 -3.91 0.87
N ASP A 104 -21.93 -3.06 0.84
CA ASP A 104 -23.25 -3.46 0.33
C ASP A 104 -23.19 -3.83 -1.14
N SER A 105 -22.44 -3.09 -1.93
CA SER A 105 -22.30 -3.37 -3.36
C SER A 105 -21.62 -4.73 -3.57
N SER A 106 -20.58 -5.01 -2.80
CA SER A 106 -19.88 -6.29 -2.89
C SER A 106 -20.79 -7.43 -2.43
N LEU A 107 -21.54 -7.21 -1.36
CA LEU A 107 -22.48 -8.21 -0.86
C LEU A 107 -23.53 -8.55 -1.91
N ASN A 108 -24.12 -7.54 -2.54
CA ASN A 108 -25.16 -7.78 -3.53
C ASN A 108 -24.63 -8.54 -4.73
N LEU A 109 -23.43 -8.25 -5.17
CA LEU A 109 -22.83 -8.98 -6.30
C LEU A 109 -22.62 -10.45 -5.95
N LEU A 110 -22.02 -10.71 -4.78
CA LEU A 110 -21.76 -12.08 -4.35
C LEU A 110 -23.06 -12.84 -4.07
N TYR A 111 -24.05 -12.14 -3.51
CA TYR A 111 -25.37 -12.73 -3.26
C TYR A 111 -26.02 -13.21 -4.56
N GLN A 112 -25.94 -12.41 -5.62
CA GLN A 112 -26.48 -12.82 -6.91
C GLN A 112 -25.75 -14.04 -7.45
N ASN A 113 -24.44 -14.10 -7.25
CA ASN A 113 -23.66 -15.28 -7.67
C ASN A 113 -24.10 -16.53 -6.91
N ILE A 114 -24.39 -16.39 -5.62
CA ILE A 114 -24.84 -17.52 -4.81
C ILE A 114 -26.24 -17.97 -5.25
N LEU A 115 -27.14 -17.01 -5.51
CA LEU A 115 -28.47 -17.36 -6.01
C LEU A 115 -28.40 -18.09 -7.35
N SER A 116 -27.49 -17.64 -8.22
CA SER A 116 -27.30 -18.34 -9.51
C SER A 116 -26.83 -19.77 -9.28
N ALA A 117 -25.95 -19.97 -8.31
CA ALA A 117 -25.46 -21.31 -7.98
C ALA A 117 -26.63 -22.21 -7.46
N VAL A 118 -27.53 -21.63 -6.66
CA VAL A 118 -28.71 -22.35 -6.20
C VAL A 118 -29.57 -22.80 -7.39
N SER A 119 -29.83 -21.86 -8.30
CA SER A 119 -30.67 -22.16 -9.46
C SER A 119 -30.04 -23.23 -10.36
N LEU A 120 -28.75 -23.10 -10.63
CA LEU A 120 -28.04 -24.02 -11.52
C LEU A 120 -27.99 -25.43 -10.90
N SER A 121 -27.69 -25.52 -9.62
CA SER A 121 -27.62 -26.80 -8.92
C SER A 121 -28.98 -27.48 -8.92
N THR A 122 -30.06 -26.72 -8.74
CA THR A 122 -31.41 -27.24 -8.77
C THR A 122 -31.72 -27.79 -10.14
N GLN A 123 -31.37 -27.06 -11.19
CA GLN A 123 -31.66 -27.53 -12.56
C GLN A 123 -30.90 -28.80 -12.90
N ILE A 124 -29.63 -28.87 -12.48
CA ILE A 124 -28.83 -30.08 -12.75
C ILE A 124 -29.42 -31.29 -12.08
N VAL A 125 -29.84 -31.12 -10.82
CA VAL A 125 -30.42 -32.25 -10.07
C VAL A 125 -31.75 -32.66 -10.68
N LYS A 126 -32.58 -31.71 -11.09
CA LYS A 126 -33.86 -32.01 -11.73
C LYS A 126 -33.69 -32.82 -13.02
N ASP A 127 -32.58 -32.59 -13.73
CA ASP A 127 -32.32 -33.30 -14.99
C ASP A 127 -31.75 -34.70 -14.76
N ARG A 128 -31.37 -35.03 -13.54
CA ARG A 128 -30.81 -36.35 -13.20
C ARG A 128 -31.88 -37.21 -12.55
N LYS A 129 -32.64 -37.91 -13.38
CA LYS A 129 -33.79 -38.66 -12.92
C LYS A 129 -33.42 -40.02 -12.31
N ASP A 130 -32.22 -40.51 -12.56
CA ASP A 130 -31.78 -41.82 -12.10
C ASP A 130 -30.98 -41.80 -10.79
N ARG A 131 -30.79 -40.62 -10.17
CA ARG A 131 -30.03 -40.48 -8.93
C ARG A 131 -30.98 -40.50 -7.72
N GLU A 132 -30.57 -41.19 -6.66
CA GLU A 132 -31.30 -41.20 -5.41
C GLU A 132 -30.76 -40.23 -4.38
N ASP A 133 -29.46 -39.90 -4.47
CA ASP A 133 -28.81 -39.03 -3.50
C ASP A 133 -28.82 -37.59 -4.02
N LYS A 134 -30.01 -37.04 -4.22
CA LYS A 134 -30.16 -35.72 -4.85
C LYS A 134 -29.60 -34.60 -4.03
N VAL A 135 -29.67 -34.66 -2.69
CA VAL A 135 -29.14 -33.60 -1.85
C VAL A 135 -27.62 -33.58 -1.96
N SER A 136 -27.00 -34.77 -1.91
CA SER A 136 -25.54 -34.83 -2.04
C SER A 136 -25.08 -34.28 -3.39
N LEU A 137 -25.79 -34.65 -4.46
CA LEU A 137 -25.45 -34.12 -5.80
C LEU A 137 -25.66 -32.63 -5.86
N TRP A 138 -26.74 -32.11 -5.29
CA TRP A 138 -27.01 -30.68 -5.26
C TRP A 138 -25.91 -29.95 -4.54
N LEU A 139 -25.44 -30.47 -3.41
CA LEU A 139 -24.35 -29.86 -2.66
C LEU A 139 -23.03 -29.87 -3.45
N ASP A 140 -22.75 -30.97 -4.17
CA ASP A 140 -21.58 -31.07 -4.99
C ASP A 140 -21.56 -29.99 -6.05
N GLU A 141 -22.70 -29.80 -6.74
CA GLU A 141 -22.79 -28.79 -7.80
C GLU A 141 -22.74 -27.38 -7.22
N PHE A 142 -23.41 -27.18 -6.08
CA PHE A 142 -23.44 -25.88 -5.42
C PHE A 142 -22.01 -25.43 -5.05
N CYS A 143 -21.25 -26.30 -4.41
CA CYS A 143 -19.89 -25.97 -4.02
C CYS A 143 -18.98 -25.75 -5.23
N ARG A 144 -19.20 -26.56 -6.29
CA ARG A 144 -18.41 -26.38 -7.51
C ARG A 144 -18.65 -25.03 -8.13
N GLU A 145 -19.91 -24.58 -8.19
CA GLU A 145 -20.26 -23.30 -8.78
C GLU A 145 -19.72 -22.12 -7.96
N LEU A 146 -19.52 -22.34 -6.66
CA LEU A 146 -19.07 -21.27 -5.77
C LEU A 146 -17.56 -21.25 -5.55
N THR A 147 -16.79 -22.09 -6.26
CA THR A 147 -15.35 -22.23 -6.03
C THR A 147 -14.63 -20.88 -6.12
N GLU A 148 -15.01 -20.04 -7.10
CA GLU A 148 -14.36 -18.74 -7.30
C GLU A 148 -15.14 -17.60 -6.63
N VAL A 149 -16.19 -17.90 -5.88
CA VAL A 149 -17.05 -16.89 -5.28
C VAL A 149 -16.77 -16.76 -3.78
N ILE A 150 -16.90 -17.87 -3.05
CA ILE A 150 -16.62 -17.89 -1.61
C ILE A 150 -15.85 -19.17 -1.28
N ASN A 151 -15.22 -19.16 -0.10
CA ASN A 151 -14.49 -20.35 0.37
C ASN A 151 -15.43 -21.23 1.18
N LEU A 152 -16.08 -22.17 0.50
CA LEU A 152 -17.04 -23.10 1.14
C LEU A 152 -16.66 -24.53 0.78
N PRO A 153 -15.77 -25.16 1.56
CA PRO A 153 -15.36 -26.54 1.25
C PRO A 153 -16.53 -27.48 1.35
N ARG A 154 -16.62 -28.44 0.41
CA ARG A 154 -17.69 -29.40 0.39
C ARG A 154 -17.76 -30.21 1.70
N SER A 155 -16.59 -30.46 2.32
CA SER A 155 -16.53 -31.22 3.57
C SER A 155 -17.25 -30.53 4.73
N ASP A 156 -17.39 -29.20 4.68
CA ASP A 156 -18.12 -28.48 5.73
C ASP A 156 -19.61 -28.79 5.71
N LEU A 157 -20.11 -29.36 4.63
CA LEU A 157 -21.52 -29.62 4.44
C LEU A 157 -21.89 -31.10 4.59
N LYS A 158 -20.98 -31.92 5.13
CA LYS A 158 -21.26 -33.35 5.29
C LYS A 158 -22.42 -33.60 6.25
N GLY A 159 -22.67 -32.70 7.18
CA GLY A 159 -23.72 -32.87 8.17
C GLY A 159 -25.14 -32.91 7.59
N ILE A 160 -25.32 -32.40 6.38
CA ILE A 160 -26.65 -32.33 5.76
C ILE A 160 -26.74 -33.12 4.46
N GLU A 161 -25.67 -33.79 4.03
CA GLU A 161 -25.67 -34.42 2.70
C GLU A 161 -26.57 -35.63 2.61
N HIS A 162 -26.97 -36.20 3.74
CA HIS A 162 -27.83 -37.42 3.77
C HIS A 162 -29.29 -37.11 4.05
N GLN A 163 -29.67 -35.84 4.03
CA GLN A 163 -31.08 -35.48 4.19
C GLN A 163 -31.90 -36.04 3.01
N GLU A 164 -33.03 -36.59 3.33
CA GLU A 164 -33.94 -37.12 2.31
C GLU A 164 -34.88 -36.00 1.88
N VAL A 165 -34.65 -35.47 0.69
CA VAL A 165 -35.46 -34.40 0.11
C VAL A 165 -35.90 -34.84 -1.27
N THR A 166 -37.21 -34.89 -1.49
CA THR A 166 -37.77 -35.25 -2.79
C THR A 166 -38.21 -34.00 -3.56
N ASP A 167 -38.58 -32.95 -2.85
CA ASP A 167 -39.05 -31.72 -3.48
C ASP A 167 -37.89 -30.74 -3.60
N ILE A 168 -37.17 -30.85 -4.70
CA ILE A 168 -35.97 -30.01 -4.97
C ILE A 168 -36.37 -28.55 -5.22
N GLU A 169 -37.54 -28.31 -5.81
CA GLU A 169 -38.02 -26.95 -6.01
C GLU A 169 -38.28 -26.27 -4.67
N PHE A 170 -38.86 -26.98 -3.70
CA PHE A 170 -39.09 -26.41 -2.39
C PHE A 170 -37.77 -26.17 -1.66
N LEU A 171 -36.80 -27.07 -1.82
CA LEU A 171 -35.49 -26.89 -1.23
C LEU A 171 -34.82 -25.63 -1.82
N SER A 172 -34.91 -25.43 -3.12
CA SER A 172 -34.36 -24.25 -3.79
C SER A 172 -35.02 -22.99 -3.26
N SER A 173 -36.34 -22.97 -3.16
CA SER A 173 -37.06 -21.79 -2.67
C SER A 173 -36.73 -21.47 -1.22
N ALA A 174 -36.68 -22.52 -0.37
CA ALA A 174 -36.37 -22.30 1.04
C ALA A 174 -34.96 -21.80 1.24
N THR A 175 -34.02 -22.31 0.44
CA THR A 175 -32.65 -21.89 0.51
C THR A 175 -32.53 -20.43 0.07
N ALA A 176 -33.20 -20.05 -1.02
CA ALA A 176 -33.18 -18.67 -1.50
C ALA A 176 -33.76 -17.70 -0.45
N GLU A 177 -34.85 -18.13 0.20
CA GLU A 177 -35.46 -17.30 1.25
C GLU A 177 -34.52 -17.12 2.44
N ALA A 178 -33.85 -18.21 2.86
CA ALA A 178 -32.91 -18.15 3.96
C ALA A 178 -31.70 -17.26 3.60
N LEU A 179 -31.26 -17.34 2.36
CA LEU A 179 -30.14 -16.47 1.89
C LEU A 179 -30.54 -15.00 1.87
N ASP A 180 -31.78 -14.70 1.52
CA ASP A 180 -32.27 -13.32 1.56
C ASP A 180 -32.24 -12.78 2.98
N GLY A 181 -32.64 -13.60 3.96
CA GLY A 181 -32.49 -13.20 5.36
C GLY A 181 -31.08 -12.98 5.79
N LEU A 182 -30.18 -13.84 5.33
CA LEU A 182 -28.74 -13.67 5.63
C LEU A 182 -28.22 -12.38 5.03
N ARG A 183 -28.60 -12.08 3.78
CA ARG A 183 -28.17 -10.81 3.17
C ARG A 183 -28.61 -9.62 4.00
N ASN A 184 -29.87 -9.64 4.47
CA ASN A 184 -30.39 -8.52 5.25
C ASN A 184 -29.63 -8.37 6.57
N ARG A 185 -29.30 -9.50 7.23
CA ARG A 185 -28.53 -9.44 8.47
C ARG A 185 -27.14 -8.89 8.24
N LEU A 186 -26.48 -9.27 7.14
CA LEU A 186 -25.14 -8.76 6.82
C LEU A 186 -25.19 -7.27 6.49
N MET A 187 -26.25 -6.82 5.80
CA MET A 187 -26.39 -5.38 5.51
C MET A 187 -26.47 -4.57 6.79
N GLU A 188 -27.21 -5.08 7.79
CA GLU A 188 -27.27 -4.42 9.09
C GLU A 188 -25.92 -4.38 9.78
N GLU A 189 -25.18 -5.48 9.69
CA GLU A 189 -23.84 -5.56 10.27
C GLU A 189 -22.89 -4.56 9.61
N PHE A 190 -22.97 -4.45 8.27
CA PHE A 190 -22.07 -3.57 7.52
C PHE A 190 -22.36 -2.09 7.73
N ALA A 191 -23.57 -1.77 8.17
CA ALA A 191 -23.89 -0.37 8.50
C ALA A 191 -23.02 0.15 9.63
N ASP A 192 -22.53 -0.73 10.50
CA ASP A 192 -21.68 -0.37 11.63
C ASP A 192 -20.21 -0.73 11.42
N ALA A 193 -19.85 -1.19 10.23
CA ALA A 193 -18.47 -1.62 9.97
C ALA A 193 -17.50 -0.45 9.92
N ASN A 194 -16.25 -0.72 10.26
CA ASN A 194 -15.17 0.23 10.14
C ASN A 194 -13.96 -0.46 9.52
N LEU A 195 -12.89 0.31 9.30
CA LEU A 195 -11.72 -0.24 8.61
C LEU A 195 -11.07 -1.39 9.38
N SER A 196 -11.17 -1.38 10.71
CA SER A 196 -10.60 -2.48 11.50
C SER A 196 -11.37 -3.79 11.31
N SER A 197 -12.56 -3.73 10.71
CA SER A 197 -13.33 -4.94 10.42
C SER A 197 -12.70 -5.79 9.30
N PHE A 198 -11.86 -5.19 8.47
CA PHE A 198 -11.22 -5.90 7.35
C PHE A 198 -10.01 -6.66 7.86
N SER A 199 -9.86 -7.93 7.47
CA SER A 199 -8.63 -8.66 7.79
C SER A 199 -7.50 -8.22 6.85
N ARG A 200 -7.82 -7.93 5.58
CA ARG A 200 -6.85 -7.32 4.67
C ARG A 200 -7.37 -5.95 4.29
N GLN A 201 -6.68 -4.92 4.72
CA GLN A 201 -7.14 -3.56 4.60
C GLN A 201 -6.94 -2.99 3.20
N PRO A 202 -7.80 -2.06 2.76
CA PRO A 202 -7.61 -1.43 1.45
C PRO A 202 -6.25 -0.76 1.30
N HIS A 203 -5.73 -0.11 2.35
CA HIS A 203 -4.44 0.54 2.25
C HIS A 203 -3.30 -0.45 2.05
N THR A 204 -3.44 -1.67 2.57
CA THR A 204 -2.43 -2.71 2.36
C THR A 204 -2.31 -3.05 0.88
N ILE A 205 -3.43 -3.11 0.19
CA ILE A 205 -3.43 -3.40 -1.26
C ILE A 205 -2.70 -2.28 -2.01
N LEU A 206 -2.99 -1.02 -1.66
CA LEU A 206 -2.33 0.12 -2.29
C LEU A 206 -0.83 0.12 -1.98
N VAL A 207 -0.45 -0.15 -0.74
CA VAL A 207 0.96 -0.22 -0.35
C VAL A 207 1.70 -1.25 -1.20
N GLU A 208 1.11 -2.42 -1.38
CA GLU A 208 1.72 -3.47 -2.20
C GLU A 208 1.88 -3.04 -3.65
N HIS A 209 0.89 -2.32 -4.16
CA HIS A 209 0.95 -1.82 -5.54
C HIS A 209 2.10 -0.85 -5.73
N PHE A 210 2.40 -0.03 -4.71
CA PHE A 210 3.46 0.97 -4.79
C PHE A 210 4.75 0.53 -4.12
N SER A 211 4.93 -0.76 -3.92
CA SER A 211 6.15 -1.28 -3.36
C SER A 211 7.29 -1.21 -4.39
N GLY A 212 8.51 -1.40 -3.88
CA GLY A 212 9.70 -1.37 -4.71
C GLY A 212 10.91 -1.48 -3.82
N CYS A 213 12.07 -1.16 -4.36
CA CYS A 213 13.31 -1.17 -3.59
C CYS A 213 13.30 0.05 -2.64
N TRP A 214 13.58 -0.21 -1.37
CA TRP A 214 13.62 0.86 -0.36
C TRP A 214 15.03 1.16 0.12
N GLU A 215 16.04 0.63 -0.57
CA GLU A 215 17.43 0.95 -0.22
C GLU A 215 17.70 2.43 -0.44
N GLN A 216 18.40 3.02 0.50
CA GLN A 216 18.70 4.46 0.48
C GLN A 216 20.14 4.68 0.10
N CYS A 217 20.36 5.72 -0.71
CA CYS A 217 21.72 6.12 -1.07
C CYS A 217 22.57 6.31 0.18
N PRO A 218 23.75 5.69 0.25
CA PRO A 218 24.55 5.78 1.48
C PRO A 218 25.05 7.18 1.78
N PHE A 219 24.98 8.10 0.82
CA PHE A 219 25.46 9.46 1.01
C PHE A 219 24.35 10.47 1.25
N CYS A 220 23.20 10.34 0.57
CA CYS A 220 22.17 11.38 0.69
C CYS A 220 20.83 10.85 1.17
N GLY A 221 20.67 9.54 1.29
CA GLY A 221 19.46 8.96 1.84
C GLY A 221 18.29 8.83 0.88
N ALA A 222 18.44 9.27 -0.36
CA ALA A 222 17.35 9.14 -1.33
C ALA A 222 17.17 7.68 -1.73
N VAL A 223 15.93 7.31 -2.06
CA VAL A 223 15.54 5.92 -2.24
C VAL A 223 15.77 5.46 -3.67
N CYS A 224 16.28 4.23 -3.81
CA CYS A 224 16.45 3.58 -5.11
C CYS A 224 15.14 3.61 -5.90
N THR A 225 15.23 3.91 -7.19
CA THR A 225 14.03 4.07 -8.02
C THR A 225 13.52 2.77 -8.62
N ASN A 226 14.19 1.65 -8.36
CA ASN A 226 13.74 0.37 -8.93
C ASN A 226 12.40 -0.03 -8.33
N THR A 227 11.48 -0.46 -9.18
CA THR A 227 10.13 -0.83 -8.75
C THR A 227 10.04 -2.25 -8.22
N MET A 228 11.11 -3.02 -8.30
CA MET A 228 11.16 -4.38 -7.77
C MET A 228 11.99 -4.41 -6.49
N GLN A 229 11.45 -5.05 -5.46
CA GLN A 229 12.09 -5.06 -4.15
C GLN A 229 13.44 -5.76 -4.16
N ASP A 230 13.50 -6.93 -4.77
CA ASP A 230 14.72 -7.75 -4.80
C ASP A 230 15.30 -7.79 -6.22
N HIS A 231 15.51 -6.62 -6.79
CA HIS A 231 15.99 -6.53 -8.18
C HIS A 231 17.44 -6.92 -8.30
N ASP A 232 17.80 -7.37 -9.48
CA ASP A 232 19.21 -7.61 -9.83
C ASP A 232 19.88 -6.29 -10.16
N GLY A 233 21.20 -6.27 -10.01
CA GLY A 233 21.98 -5.12 -10.38
C GLY A 233 22.04 -4.07 -9.30
N ASP A 234 22.73 -2.99 -9.59
CA ASP A 234 23.00 -1.94 -8.63
C ASP A 234 21.77 -1.09 -8.35
N HIS A 235 21.77 -0.52 -7.18
CA HIS A 235 20.79 0.53 -6.81
C HIS A 235 21.16 1.81 -7.52
N GLN A 236 20.17 2.58 -7.93
CA GLN A 236 20.42 3.88 -8.55
C GLN A 236 19.19 4.76 -8.47
N LEU A 237 19.42 6.03 -8.66
CA LEU A 237 18.33 7.01 -8.70
C LEU A 237 18.77 8.20 -9.53
N VAL A 238 17.79 8.97 -9.99
CA VAL A 238 18.07 10.10 -10.87
C VAL A 238 18.45 11.35 -10.08
N PHE A 239 17.71 11.63 -9.01
CA PHE A 239 17.87 12.88 -8.27
C PHE A 239 18.43 12.63 -6.87
N HIS A 240 19.73 12.82 -6.74
CA HIS A 240 20.38 12.81 -5.43
C HIS A 240 20.12 14.12 -4.71
N ARG A 241 20.56 14.22 -3.47
CA ARG A 241 20.26 15.35 -2.60
C ARG A 241 21.53 15.89 -1.95
N PRO A 242 21.47 17.13 -1.41
CA PRO A 242 22.62 17.65 -0.65
C PRO A 242 22.94 16.77 0.56
N ARG A 243 24.21 16.63 0.86
CA ARG A 243 24.63 15.79 1.99
C ARG A 243 24.20 16.37 3.34
N ALA A 244 23.89 17.65 3.39
CA ALA A 244 23.39 18.27 4.62
C ALA A 244 22.10 17.60 5.12
N LEU A 245 21.32 16.99 4.22
CA LEU A 245 20.08 16.36 4.61
C LEU A 245 20.29 15.15 5.52
N VAL A 246 21.48 14.56 5.48
CA VAL A 246 21.83 13.46 6.39
C VAL A 246 22.84 13.91 7.47
N GLY A 247 23.11 15.20 7.55
CA GLY A 247 23.92 15.75 8.63
C GLY A 247 25.42 15.75 8.40
N THR A 248 25.86 15.58 7.16
CA THR A 248 27.30 15.59 6.85
C THR A 248 27.88 16.98 7.03
N LYS A 249 29.09 17.06 7.60
CA LYS A 249 29.76 18.33 7.91
C LYS A 249 31.22 18.28 7.47
N TRP A 250 31.82 19.46 7.29
CA TRP A 250 33.23 19.61 7.01
C TRP A 250 34.04 19.58 8.31
N ASN A 251 35.17 18.91 8.31
CA ASN A 251 36.07 18.98 9.43
C ASN A 251 37.17 20.04 9.21
N GLU A 252 38.07 20.15 10.19
CA GLU A 252 39.10 21.22 10.15
C GLU A 252 40.10 21.03 9.01
N THR A 253 40.23 19.81 8.48
CA THR A 253 41.14 19.50 7.40
C THR A 253 40.45 19.45 6.04
N ASP A 254 39.21 19.98 5.96
CA ASP A 254 38.42 20.02 4.75
C ASP A 254 38.00 18.65 4.27
N GLN A 255 37.88 17.70 5.17
CA GLN A 255 37.37 16.36 4.88
C GLN A 255 35.92 16.23 5.40
N MET A 256 35.09 15.51 4.67
CA MET A 256 33.68 15.39 5.04
C MET A 256 33.47 14.33 6.10
N VAL A 257 32.92 14.74 7.24
CA VAL A 257 32.62 13.85 8.36
C VAL A 257 31.23 14.18 8.91
N ILE A 258 30.84 13.42 9.95
CA ILE A 258 29.55 13.66 10.59
C ILE A 258 29.70 14.40 11.91
N ASP A 259 30.83 14.99 12.23
CA ASP A 259 31.10 15.49 13.57
C ASP A 259 31.51 16.96 13.69
N ILE A 260 31.35 17.80 12.66
CA ILE A 260 31.96 19.12 12.78
C ILE A 260 31.05 20.23 12.24
N TYR A 261 31.54 21.47 12.20
CA TYR A 261 30.72 22.67 12.31
C TYR A 261 30.01 23.13 11.05
N GLN A 262 30.58 22.95 9.88
CA GLN A 262 30.00 23.52 8.67
C GLN A 262 29.28 22.45 7.86
N MET A 263 28.01 22.67 7.64
CA MET A 263 27.21 21.70 6.88
C MET A 263 27.69 21.57 5.45
N VAL A 264 27.59 20.36 4.89
CA VAL A 264 27.99 20.10 3.51
C VAL A 264 26.77 20.25 2.61
N ILE A 265 26.76 21.28 1.78
CA ILE A 265 25.63 21.50 0.86
C ILE A 265 25.82 20.79 -0.47
N ASP A 266 26.98 20.19 -0.70
CA ASP A 266 27.28 19.51 -1.96
C ASP A 266 26.37 18.31 -2.14
N ILE A 267 25.98 18.07 -3.39
CA ILE A 267 25.19 16.88 -3.73
C ILE A 267 26.16 15.72 -3.95
N CYS A 268 25.78 14.52 -3.48
CA CYS A 268 26.70 13.39 -3.52
C CYS A 268 27.04 12.97 -4.95
N SER A 269 26.13 13.17 -5.89
CA SER A 269 26.40 12.79 -7.27
C SER A 269 27.45 13.68 -7.93
N SER A 270 27.73 14.88 -7.41
CA SER A 270 28.86 15.66 -7.87
C SER A 270 30.14 15.25 -7.16
N LEU A 271 30.03 14.85 -5.90
CA LEU A 271 31.18 14.45 -5.11
C LEU A 271 31.83 13.16 -5.61
N VAL A 272 31.03 12.24 -6.17
CA VAL A 272 31.59 10.96 -6.62
C VAL A 272 32.52 11.10 -7.82
N ALA A 273 32.61 12.28 -8.41
CA ALA A 273 33.58 12.56 -9.46
C ALA A 273 34.81 13.29 -8.89
N SER A 274 34.91 13.45 -7.59
CA SER A 274 35.93 14.31 -6.98
C SER A 274 36.94 13.52 -6.16
N ASP A 275 38.03 14.19 -5.80
CA ASP A 275 39.05 13.64 -4.91
C ASP A 275 38.78 13.98 -3.44
N VAL A 276 37.67 14.62 -3.14
CA VAL A 276 37.29 14.92 -1.76
C VAL A 276 37.25 13.59 -0.98
N LEU A 277 37.72 13.62 0.26
CA LEU A 277 37.82 12.42 1.08
C LEU A 277 36.62 12.27 1.99
N PHE A 278 36.19 11.03 2.20
CA PHE A 278 35.19 10.69 3.21
C PHE A 278 35.64 9.45 3.96
N ARG A 279 34.99 9.20 5.07
CA ARG A 279 35.33 8.07 5.93
C ARG A 279 34.10 7.42 6.49
N VAL A 280 34.13 6.09 6.60
CA VAL A 280 33.05 5.30 7.22
C VAL A 280 33.53 4.90 8.62
N GLY A 281 32.89 5.49 9.63
CA GLY A 281 33.30 5.23 11.02
C GLY A 281 34.76 5.60 11.24
N ASP A 282 35.54 4.64 11.73
CA ASP A 282 36.95 4.85 12.00
C ASP A 282 37.87 4.31 10.91
N SER A 283 37.31 3.97 9.75
CA SER A 283 38.11 3.46 8.65
C SER A 283 39.01 4.54 8.07
N GLU A 284 39.87 4.14 7.12
CA GLU A 284 40.72 5.10 6.43
C GLU A 284 39.89 6.04 5.56
N TRP A 285 40.41 7.25 5.41
CA TRP A 285 39.80 8.21 4.49
C TRP A 285 40.01 7.74 3.06
N ILE A 286 38.97 7.82 2.24
CA ILE A 286 39.05 7.46 0.83
C ILE A 286 38.39 8.54 -0.04
N PRO A 287 38.86 8.72 -1.28
CA PRO A 287 38.21 9.70 -2.17
C PRO A 287 36.81 9.25 -2.55
N TYR A 288 35.90 10.19 -2.67
CA TYR A 288 34.53 9.87 -3.10
C TYR A 288 34.51 9.11 -4.42
N LYS A 289 35.41 9.42 -5.34
CA LYS A 289 35.42 8.73 -6.65
C LYS A 289 35.68 7.24 -6.52
N LYS A 290 36.21 6.79 -5.37
CA LYS A 290 36.44 5.38 -5.10
C LYS A 290 35.43 4.83 -4.10
N TYR A 291 34.24 5.39 -4.03
CA TYR A 291 33.26 5.05 -3.01
C TYR A 291 32.87 3.55 -3.07
N ARG A 292 32.92 2.94 -4.24
CA ARG A 292 32.54 1.54 -4.35
C ARG A 292 33.51 0.62 -3.63
N ASP A 293 34.69 1.09 -3.27
CA ASP A 293 35.66 0.33 -2.47
C ASP A 293 35.40 0.41 -0.96
N ALA A 294 34.38 1.14 -0.54
CA ALA A 294 34.15 1.40 0.87
C ALA A 294 33.30 0.33 1.58
N GLY A 295 32.91 -0.72 0.87
CA GLY A 295 32.14 -1.81 1.46
C GLY A 295 30.84 -2.06 0.74
N PRO A 296 30.11 -3.12 1.14
CA PRO A 296 28.90 -3.54 0.41
C PRO A 296 27.81 -2.48 0.40
N ARG A 297 27.72 -1.66 1.46
CA ARG A 297 26.72 -0.60 1.50
C ARG A 297 26.92 0.39 0.36
N PHE A 298 28.16 0.55 -0.09
CA PHE A 298 28.52 1.50 -1.15
C PHE A 298 28.67 0.82 -2.51
N SER A 299 29.23 -0.38 -2.54
CA SER A 299 29.54 -1.06 -3.81
C SER A 299 28.28 -1.51 -4.54
N THR A 300 27.15 -1.58 -3.86
CA THR A 300 25.88 -1.96 -4.48
C THR A 300 25.16 -0.77 -5.12
N TRP A 301 25.77 0.41 -5.09
CA TRP A 301 25.18 1.62 -5.64
C TRP A 301 25.94 2.11 -6.85
N ASN A 302 25.20 2.46 -7.90
CA ASN A 302 25.77 3.11 -9.09
C ASN A 302 25.32 4.57 -9.08
N ILE A 303 26.24 5.46 -8.69
CA ILE A 303 25.93 6.89 -8.60
C ILE A 303 26.60 7.58 -9.78
N LEU A 304 25.80 7.98 -10.75
CA LEU A 304 26.33 8.63 -11.93
C LEU A 304 26.70 10.08 -11.61
N PRO A 305 27.89 10.54 -12.02
CA PRO A 305 28.28 11.93 -11.76
C PRO A 305 27.29 12.90 -12.37
N ASP A 306 26.78 13.81 -11.56
CA ASP A 306 25.80 14.80 -11.98
C ASP A 306 25.76 15.90 -10.93
N SER A 307 25.96 17.13 -11.36
CA SER A 307 25.95 18.27 -10.43
C SER A 307 24.59 18.96 -10.34
N SER A 308 23.62 18.55 -11.14
CA SER A 308 22.31 19.19 -11.11
C SER A 308 21.57 18.81 -9.83
N MET A 309 20.80 19.75 -9.33
CA MET A 309 20.06 19.57 -8.08
C MET A 309 18.65 20.09 -8.26
N GLN A 310 17.66 19.33 -7.78
CA GLN A 310 16.29 19.78 -7.84
C GLN A 310 16.09 21.04 -7.02
N SER A 311 15.31 21.97 -7.55
CA SER A 311 14.99 23.20 -6.85
C SER A 311 14.29 22.96 -5.52
N TYR A 312 13.55 21.85 -5.42
CA TYR A 312 12.87 21.47 -4.19
C TYR A 312 13.84 21.42 -3.01
N TRP A 313 15.02 20.79 -3.20
CA TRP A 313 15.96 20.64 -2.10
C TRP A 313 16.75 21.91 -1.83
N LYS A 314 16.91 22.75 -2.83
CA LYS A 314 17.47 24.09 -2.62
C LYS A 314 16.52 24.90 -1.72
N TRP A 315 15.23 24.86 -2.05
CA TRP A 315 14.21 25.51 -1.21
C TRP A 315 14.18 24.93 0.20
N PHE A 316 14.22 23.61 0.29
CA PHE A 316 14.13 22.94 1.59
C PHE A 316 15.26 23.34 2.52
N VAL A 317 16.50 23.30 2.02
CA VAL A 317 17.66 23.64 2.84
C VAL A 317 17.59 25.10 3.29
N SER A 318 17.22 26.00 2.39
CA SER A 318 17.09 27.43 2.73
C SER A 318 15.98 27.68 3.72
N HIS A 319 14.83 27.06 3.49
CA HIS A 319 13.63 27.30 4.31
C HIS A 319 13.79 26.74 5.72
N PHE A 320 14.38 25.55 5.84
CA PHE A 320 14.55 24.87 7.11
C PHE A 320 15.98 24.96 7.65
N ARG A 321 16.69 25.98 7.26
CA ARG A 321 18.10 26.19 7.66
C ARG A 321 18.27 26.09 9.17
N THR A 322 17.47 26.83 9.92
CA THR A 322 17.60 26.89 11.37
C THR A 322 17.34 25.52 12.01
N GLN A 323 16.31 24.85 11.53
CA GLN A 323 15.96 23.53 12.06
C GLN A 323 17.02 22.47 11.74
N LEU A 324 17.61 22.55 10.54
CA LEU A 324 18.68 21.63 10.17
C LEU A 324 19.92 21.88 11.00
N GLU A 325 20.26 23.14 11.23
CA GLU A 325 21.41 23.50 12.08
C GLU A 325 21.23 22.97 13.49
N ALA A 326 20.01 23.10 14.04
CA ALA A 326 19.72 22.60 15.37
C ALA A 326 19.77 21.08 15.43
N LEU A 327 19.21 20.42 14.40
CA LEU A 327 19.15 18.95 14.38
C LEU A 327 20.54 18.32 14.34
N TYR A 328 21.43 18.89 13.53
CA TYR A 328 22.73 18.29 13.27
C TYR A 328 23.89 19.00 13.97
N ASP A 329 23.60 20.02 14.76
CA ASP A 329 24.63 20.78 15.48
C ASP A 329 25.72 21.28 14.53
N GLY A 330 25.31 21.89 13.44
CA GLY A 330 26.21 22.46 12.43
C GLY A 330 25.68 23.79 11.92
N LYS A 331 26.47 24.46 11.11
CA LYS A 331 26.12 25.77 10.58
C LYS A 331 26.28 25.82 9.07
N PHE A 332 25.36 26.50 8.42
CA PHE A 332 25.46 26.76 6.98
C PHE A 332 26.28 28.06 6.75
N GLU A 333 27.56 27.93 6.96
CA GLU A 333 28.48 29.06 6.77
C GLU A 333 29.80 28.53 6.25
N GLY A 334 30.67 29.43 5.81
CA GLY A 334 31.94 29.06 5.24
C GLY A 334 31.74 28.20 3.99
N LYS A 335 32.36 27.04 3.96
CA LYS A 335 32.20 26.11 2.85
C LYS A 335 30.77 25.63 2.70
N GLY A 336 30.00 25.68 3.77
CA GLY A 336 28.60 25.25 3.78
C GLY A 336 27.60 26.39 3.62
N GLU A 337 28.08 27.57 3.24
CA GLU A 337 27.16 28.70 3.07
C GLU A 337 26.15 28.40 1.97
N ILE A 338 24.88 28.63 2.28
CA ILE A 338 23.82 28.40 1.32
C ILE A 338 23.92 29.44 0.22
N PRO A 339 24.04 29.02 -1.05
CA PRO A 339 24.15 30.02 -2.13
C PRO A 339 22.92 30.93 -2.17
N GLU A 340 23.13 32.17 -2.52
CA GLU A 340 22.04 33.13 -2.61
C GLU A 340 20.98 32.68 -3.61
N ALA A 341 21.38 32.02 -4.67
CA ALA A 341 20.45 31.51 -5.67
C ALA A 341 19.48 30.52 -5.06
N TRP A 342 19.93 29.69 -4.08
CA TRP A 342 19.04 28.76 -3.40
C TRP A 342 18.01 29.53 -2.56
N GLN A 343 18.45 30.62 -1.94
CA GLN A 343 17.57 31.38 -1.05
C GLN A 343 16.48 32.10 -1.83
N ARG A 344 16.69 32.28 -3.13
CA ARG A 344 15.68 32.91 -3.98
C ARG A 344 14.64 31.92 -4.54
N VAL A 345 14.87 30.61 -4.38
CA VAL A 345 13.91 29.62 -4.86
C VAL A 345 12.66 29.68 -3.97
N THR A 346 11.52 29.94 -4.59
CA THR A 346 10.25 29.96 -3.87
C THR A 346 9.67 28.54 -3.79
N LYS A 347 8.76 28.35 -2.84
CA LYS A 347 8.05 27.09 -2.73
C LYS A 347 7.34 26.76 -4.05
N GLN A 348 6.73 27.77 -4.68
CA GLN A 348 6.01 27.56 -5.93
C GLN A 348 6.94 27.08 -7.03
N GLN A 349 8.13 27.67 -7.12
CA GLN A 349 9.13 27.23 -8.10
C GLN A 349 9.55 25.79 -7.84
N ALA A 350 9.79 25.47 -6.57
CA ALA A 350 10.18 24.11 -6.18
C ALA A 350 9.13 23.09 -6.58
N LEU A 351 7.85 23.42 -6.33
CA LEU A 351 6.76 22.50 -6.63
C LEU A 351 6.51 22.36 -8.12
N SER A 352 6.60 23.45 -8.87
CA SER A 352 6.34 23.38 -10.31
C SER A 352 7.40 22.55 -11.03
N GLU A 353 8.63 22.54 -10.52
CA GLU A 353 9.72 21.76 -11.12
C GLU A 353 9.51 20.25 -10.91
N LEU A 354 8.80 19.86 -9.86
CA LEU A 354 8.51 18.46 -9.61
C LEU A 354 7.66 17.84 -10.72
N ASP A 355 6.85 18.64 -11.38
CA ASP A 355 5.95 18.15 -12.43
C ASP A 355 6.67 17.90 -13.77
N LYS A 356 7.94 18.28 -13.87
CA LYS A 356 8.75 18.08 -15.08
C LYS A 356 9.65 16.85 -14.90
#